data_1ec2e53e212404c4a1ee703f03a38533
#
_entry.id   1ec2e53e212404c4a1ee703f03a38533
#
_cell.length_a   1.000
_cell.length_b   1.000
_cell.length_c   1.000
_cell.angle_alpha   90.00
_cell.angle_beta   90.00
_cell.angle_gamma   90.00
#
_symmetry.space_group_name_H-M   'P 1'
#
loop_
_entity.id
_entity.type
_entity.pdbx_description
1 polymer ?
#
loop_
_entity_poly.entity_id
_entity_poly.type
_entity_poly.pdbx_seq_one_letter_code
_entity_poly.pdbx_strand_id
1 'polypeptide(L)'
;LCSYSIDYSTRVFVNGVEAAGFGTVYFLARMLEHQGETLEGKRLAVSGFGNMSWGVCRKSAELGGKVVAIAGPDGYIYDPDGAVTDEKINYLLEMRASGRDKVQDYADKFGCEFHAGEKPWGLGADKVDIMMPCATQNDVNMDSAKKIAASGIKYYIEVANMPTTNDALEFLKEQKHM
;
A
#
# COMPACT_ATOMS: atom_id res chain seq x y z
N LEU A 1 -6.49 6.47 18.27
CA LEU A 1 -7.40 5.34 18.41
C LEU A 1 -8.40 5.39 17.26
N CYS A 2 -8.09 4.72 16.15
CA CYS A 2 -9.05 4.50 15.09
C CYS A 2 -10.11 3.53 15.61
N SER A 3 -11.28 4.02 15.97
CA SER A 3 -12.45 3.19 16.21
C SER A 3 -13.05 2.82 14.86
N TYR A 4 -12.76 1.62 14.39
CA TYR A 4 -13.48 1.06 13.24
C TYR A 4 -14.90 0.69 13.70
N SER A 5 -15.92 1.35 13.14
CA SER A 5 -17.27 0.84 13.23
C SER A 5 -17.42 -0.32 12.24
N ILE A 6 -17.11 -1.51 12.70
CA ILE A 6 -17.44 -2.74 11.99
C ILE A 6 -18.95 -2.93 12.12
N ASP A 7 -19.62 -3.15 10.99
CA ASP A 7 -20.99 -3.63 11.00
C ASP A 7 -21.02 -4.98 11.74
N TYR A 8 -21.61 -4.97 12.93
CA TYR A 8 -21.69 -6.13 13.81
C TYR A 8 -22.60 -7.25 13.28
N SER A 9 -23.24 -7.08 12.12
CA SER A 9 -24.09 -8.08 11.51
C SER A 9 -23.30 -9.22 10.84
N THR A 10 -22.03 -8.97 10.49
CA THR A 10 -21.12 -9.99 9.96
C THR A 10 -19.92 -10.12 10.90
N ARG A 11 -19.97 -11.07 11.83
CA ARG A 11 -18.83 -11.40 12.70
C ARG A 11 -17.73 -12.09 11.88
N VAL A 12 -16.94 -11.34 11.16
CA VAL A 12 -15.67 -11.82 10.65
C VAL A 12 -14.64 -11.56 11.73
N PHE A 13 -14.22 -12.59 12.44
CA PHE A 13 -13.04 -12.54 13.31
C PHE A 13 -11.82 -12.45 12.41
N VAL A 14 -11.42 -11.24 12.04
CA VAL A 14 -10.12 -10.99 11.44
C VAL A 14 -9.13 -10.98 12.59
N ASN A 15 -8.20 -11.92 12.63
CA ASN A 15 -7.10 -11.91 13.60
C ASN A 15 -6.40 -10.55 13.51
N GLY A 16 -6.12 -9.93 14.68
CA GLY A 16 -5.75 -8.51 14.79
C GLY A 16 -4.53 -8.03 14.00
N VAL A 17 -3.75 -8.93 13.44
CA VAL A 17 -2.54 -8.65 12.66
C VAL A 17 -2.86 -8.20 11.22
N GLU A 18 -3.95 -8.68 10.65
CA GLU A 18 -4.38 -8.43 9.26
C GLU A 18 -5.48 -7.36 9.19
N ALA A 19 -6.14 -7.12 10.32
CA ALA A 19 -7.35 -6.30 10.39
C ALA A 19 -7.14 -4.87 9.85
N ALA A 20 -6.01 -4.24 10.14
CA ALA A 20 -5.74 -2.88 9.69
C ALA A 20 -5.57 -2.82 8.16
N GLY A 21 -4.81 -3.75 7.57
CA GLY A 21 -4.63 -3.81 6.11
C GLY A 21 -5.94 -4.09 5.38
N PHE A 22 -6.71 -5.08 5.83
CA PHE A 22 -8.00 -5.44 5.25
C PHE A 22 -9.03 -4.32 5.41
N GLY A 23 -9.13 -3.74 6.62
CA GLY A 23 -10.05 -2.64 6.91
C GLY A 23 -9.81 -1.42 6.03
N THR A 24 -8.54 -1.07 5.81
CA THR A 24 -8.19 0.07 4.96
C THR A 24 -8.52 -0.18 3.50
N VAL A 25 -8.33 -1.41 2.98
CA VAL A 25 -8.72 -1.74 1.60
C VAL A 25 -10.24 -1.72 1.43
N TYR A 26 -11.01 -2.19 2.41
CA TYR A 26 -12.47 -2.04 2.38
C TYR A 26 -12.90 -0.57 2.41
N PHE A 27 -12.25 0.26 3.23
CA PHE A 27 -12.50 1.70 3.25
C PHE A 27 -12.22 2.34 1.89
N LEU A 28 -11.06 2.00 1.29
CA LEU A 28 -10.68 2.45 -0.05
C LEU A 28 -11.73 2.04 -1.10
N ALA A 29 -12.18 0.78 -1.09
CA ALA A 29 -13.21 0.30 -2.02
C ALA A 29 -14.50 1.10 -1.89
N ARG A 30 -14.96 1.37 -0.66
CA ARG A 30 -16.15 2.21 -0.41
C ARG A 30 -15.97 3.66 -0.85
N MET A 31 -14.78 4.23 -0.63
CA MET A 31 -14.48 5.58 -1.09
C MET A 31 -14.52 5.67 -2.62
N LEU A 32 -13.97 4.69 -3.33
CA LEU A 32 -14.02 4.60 -4.79
C LEU A 32 -15.47 4.47 -5.29
N GLU A 33 -16.27 3.60 -4.68
CA GLU A 33 -17.70 3.44 -5.00
C GLU A 33 -18.47 4.75 -4.90
N HIS A 34 -18.23 5.57 -3.86
CA HIS A 34 -18.82 6.89 -3.73
C HIS A 34 -18.46 7.86 -4.86
N GLN A 35 -17.35 7.61 -5.55
CA GLN A 35 -16.93 8.38 -6.71
C GLN A 35 -17.31 7.73 -8.05
N GLY A 36 -18.08 6.63 -8.01
CA GLY A 36 -18.45 5.87 -9.21
C GLY A 36 -17.32 5.05 -9.80
N GLU A 37 -16.27 4.79 -9.02
CA GLU A 37 -15.12 3.98 -9.42
C GLU A 37 -15.10 2.64 -8.64
N THR A 38 -14.26 1.70 -9.07
CA THR A 38 -14.02 0.43 -8.39
C THR A 38 -12.53 0.23 -8.15
N LEU A 39 -12.18 -0.69 -7.26
CA LEU A 39 -10.78 -1.08 -7.03
C LEU A 39 -10.25 -1.98 -8.16
N GLU A 40 -11.14 -2.58 -8.94
CA GLU A 40 -10.78 -3.49 -10.02
C GLU A 40 -9.84 -2.80 -11.04
N GLY A 41 -8.71 -3.44 -11.29
CA GLY A 41 -7.67 -2.93 -12.20
C GLY A 41 -6.82 -1.78 -11.66
N LYS A 42 -7.13 -1.21 -10.50
CA LYS A 42 -6.32 -0.15 -9.88
C LYS A 42 -4.95 -0.68 -9.45
N ARG A 43 -3.92 0.13 -9.66
CA ARG A 43 -2.53 -0.16 -9.33
C ARG A 43 -2.15 0.58 -8.04
N LEU A 44 -1.65 -0.18 -7.06
CA LEU A 44 -1.33 0.34 -5.74
C LEU A 44 0.18 0.28 -5.48
N ALA A 45 0.71 1.31 -4.84
CA ALA A 45 2.03 1.31 -4.24
C ALA A 45 1.91 1.32 -2.73
N VAL A 46 2.64 0.42 -2.06
CA VAL A 46 2.66 0.32 -0.60
C VAL A 46 4.06 0.52 -0.06
N SER A 47 4.19 1.14 1.10
CA SER A 47 5.42 1.11 1.87
C SER A 47 5.32 0.13 3.04
N GLY A 48 6.46 -0.39 3.45
CA GLY A 48 6.54 -1.36 4.52
C GLY A 48 6.41 -2.80 4.03
N PHE A 49 6.97 -3.70 4.82
CA PHE A 49 7.07 -5.13 4.52
C PHE A 49 6.57 -5.98 5.70
N GLY A 50 5.51 -5.47 6.36
CA GLY A 50 4.91 -6.09 7.54
C GLY A 50 3.53 -6.67 7.28
N ASN A 51 2.83 -6.97 8.38
CA ASN A 51 1.47 -7.54 8.36
C ASN A 51 0.46 -6.67 7.63
N MET A 52 0.55 -5.35 7.81
CA MET A 52 -0.37 -4.42 7.17
C MET A 52 -0.21 -4.42 5.66
N SER A 53 1.03 -4.36 5.17
CA SER A 53 1.32 -4.41 3.73
C SER A 53 0.88 -5.73 3.10
N TRP A 54 1.15 -6.86 3.77
CA TRP A 54 0.66 -8.16 3.31
C TRP A 54 -0.87 -8.20 3.26
N GLY A 55 -1.55 -7.68 4.30
CA GLY A 55 -3.01 -7.57 4.33
C GLY A 55 -3.55 -6.72 3.18
N VAL A 56 -2.89 -5.58 2.88
CA VAL A 56 -3.24 -4.75 1.71
C VAL A 56 -3.06 -5.53 0.42
N CYS A 57 -1.93 -6.23 0.21
CA CYS A 57 -1.69 -7.05 -0.98
C CYS A 57 -2.78 -8.11 -1.17
N ARG A 58 -3.05 -8.90 -0.12
CA ARG A 58 -4.04 -9.97 -0.15
C ARG A 58 -5.43 -9.46 -0.46
N LYS A 59 -5.89 -8.47 0.28
CA LYS A 59 -7.26 -7.96 0.12
C LYS A 59 -7.45 -7.17 -1.17
N SER A 60 -6.44 -6.41 -1.61
CA SER A 60 -6.50 -5.72 -2.91
C SER A 60 -6.62 -6.72 -4.06
N ALA A 61 -5.84 -7.81 -4.04
CA ALA A 61 -5.94 -8.86 -5.06
C ALA A 61 -7.32 -9.53 -5.07
N GLU A 62 -7.91 -9.80 -3.91
CA GLU A 62 -9.27 -10.36 -3.80
C GLU A 62 -10.35 -9.44 -4.39
N LEU A 63 -10.15 -8.12 -4.33
CA LEU A 63 -11.08 -7.12 -4.87
C LEU A 63 -10.68 -6.61 -6.26
N GLY A 64 -9.76 -7.30 -6.96
CA GLY A 64 -9.36 -7.01 -8.33
C GLY A 64 -8.31 -5.90 -8.48
N GLY A 65 -7.81 -5.33 -7.39
CA GLY A 65 -6.68 -4.39 -7.40
C GLY A 65 -5.34 -5.08 -7.52
N LYS A 66 -4.30 -4.32 -7.89
CA LYS A 66 -2.93 -4.83 -8.10
C LYS A 66 -1.94 -4.01 -7.28
N VAL A 67 -1.28 -4.62 -6.31
CA VAL A 67 -0.14 -3.98 -5.65
C VAL A 67 1.08 -4.17 -6.55
N VAL A 68 1.47 -3.11 -7.26
CA VAL A 68 2.55 -3.11 -8.25
C VAL A 68 3.88 -2.61 -7.69
N ALA A 69 3.87 -1.93 -6.55
CA ALA A 69 5.10 -1.51 -5.88
C ALA A 69 5.04 -1.78 -4.37
N ILE A 70 6.09 -2.37 -3.84
CA ILE A 70 6.21 -2.71 -2.42
C ILE A 70 7.58 -2.24 -1.93
N ALA A 71 7.60 -1.39 -0.89
CA ALA A 71 8.84 -0.96 -0.28
C ALA A 71 9.13 -1.74 1.00
N GLY A 72 10.40 -2.10 1.16
CA GLY A 72 10.97 -2.66 2.36
C GLY A 72 12.08 -1.77 2.94
N PRO A 73 12.86 -2.31 3.89
CA PRO A 73 13.99 -1.59 4.47
C PRO A 73 15.13 -1.32 3.49
N ASP A 74 15.29 -2.16 2.48
CA ASP A 74 16.37 -2.16 1.50
C ASP A 74 16.08 -1.36 0.23
N GLY A 75 14.82 -0.99 -0.01
CA GLY A 75 14.39 -0.26 -1.21
C GLY A 75 12.95 -0.57 -1.58
N TYR A 76 12.60 -0.47 -2.85
CA TYR A 76 11.29 -0.92 -3.33
C TYR A 76 11.41 -1.75 -4.61
N ILE A 77 10.43 -2.60 -4.83
CA ILE A 77 10.22 -3.33 -6.07
C ILE A 77 9.12 -2.69 -6.90
N TYR A 78 9.24 -2.80 -8.22
CA TYR A 78 8.17 -2.49 -9.15
C TYR A 78 7.87 -3.71 -10.01
N ASP A 79 6.69 -4.28 -9.83
CA ASP A 79 6.17 -5.45 -10.52
C ASP A 79 4.90 -5.04 -11.29
N PRO A 80 4.97 -4.82 -12.62
CA PRO A 80 3.83 -4.37 -13.41
C PRO A 80 2.64 -5.32 -13.38
N ASP A 81 2.90 -6.63 -13.20
CA ASP A 81 1.86 -7.65 -13.07
C ASP A 81 1.19 -7.63 -11.68
N GLY A 82 1.89 -7.08 -10.71
CA GLY A 82 1.46 -6.94 -9.33
C GLY A 82 1.54 -8.23 -8.51
N ALA A 83 1.48 -8.08 -7.18
CA ALA A 83 1.39 -9.18 -6.23
C ALA A 83 -0.06 -9.68 -6.14
N VAL A 84 -0.56 -10.33 -7.19
CA VAL A 84 -1.96 -10.75 -7.32
C VAL A 84 -2.16 -12.26 -7.29
N THR A 85 -1.12 -13.05 -7.51
CA THR A 85 -1.20 -14.51 -7.46
C THR A 85 -0.98 -15.04 -6.04
N ASP A 86 -1.60 -16.16 -5.71
CA ASP A 86 -1.37 -16.82 -4.42
C ASP A 86 0.12 -17.14 -4.21
N GLU A 87 0.86 -17.47 -5.24
CA GLU A 87 2.31 -17.71 -5.14
C GLU A 87 3.06 -16.46 -4.67
N LYS A 88 2.82 -15.31 -5.31
CA LYS A 88 3.45 -14.03 -4.95
C LYS A 88 3.08 -13.60 -3.53
N ILE A 89 1.80 -13.69 -3.19
CA ILE A 89 1.27 -13.29 -1.88
C ILE A 89 1.81 -14.22 -0.77
N ASN A 90 1.82 -15.52 -1.00
CA ASN A 90 2.35 -16.49 -0.04
C ASN A 90 3.87 -16.35 0.13
N TYR A 91 4.59 -16.01 -0.94
CA TYR A 91 6.02 -15.73 -0.85
C TYR A 91 6.32 -14.51 0.03
N LEU A 92 5.54 -13.43 -0.09
CA LEU A 92 5.65 -12.26 0.81
C LEU A 92 5.45 -12.67 2.28
N LEU A 93 4.48 -13.55 2.55
CA LEU A 93 4.23 -14.07 3.90
C LEU A 93 5.37 -14.94 4.40
N GLU A 94 5.90 -15.82 3.55
CA GLU A 94 7.05 -16.69 3.86
C GLU A 94 8.32 -15.88 4.17
N MET A 95 8.65 -14.91 3.33
CA MET A 95 9.80 -14.03 3.55
C MET A 95 9.71 -13.36 4.92
N ARG A 96 8.55 -12.86 5.25
CA ARG A 96 8.30 -12.23 6.53
C ARG A 96 8.40 -13.22 7.71
N ALA A 97 7.79 -14.39 7.61
CA ALA A 97 7.83 -15.43 8.65
C ALA A 97 9.24 -15.95 8.91
N SER A 98 10.10 -15.96 7.89
CA SER A 98 11.51 -16.36 7.99
C SER A 98 12.45 -15.23 8.43
N GLY A 99 11.93 -14.03 8.74
CA GLY A 99 12.74 -12.88 9.14
C GLY A 99 13.55 -12.27 7.99
N ARG A 100 13.28 -12.64 6.76
CA ARG A 100 13.84 -12.01 5.56
C ARG A 100 13.02 -10.77 5.24
N ASP A 101 13.57 -9.61 5.46
CA ASP A 101 12.88 -8.32 5.28
C ASP A 101 13.37 -7.53 4.06
N LYS A 102 14.16 -8.17 3.19
CA LYS A 102 14.66 -7.57 1.95
C LYS A 102 13.70 -7.82 0.80
N VAL A 103 13.11 -6.75 0.26
CA VAL A 103 12.22 -6.86 -0.91
C VAL A 103 12.97 -7.24 -2.18
N GLN A 104 14.29 -7.09 -2.21
CA GLN A 104 15.14 -7.55 -3.30
C GLN A 104 14.93 -9.06 -3.58
N ASP A 105 14.78 -9.88 -2.53
CA ASP A 105 14.57 -11.34 -2.69
C ASP A 105 13.29 -11.64 -3.51
N TYR A 106 12.27 -10.80 -3.40
CA TYR A 106 11.08 -10.90 -4.24
C TYR A 106 11.39 -10.56 -5.71
N ALA A 107 12.14 -9.47 -5.93
CA ALA A 107 12.54 -9.07 -7.27
C ALA A 107 13.37 -10.16 -7.97
N ASP A 108 14.31 -10.75 -7.26
CA ASP A 108 15.16 -11.84 -7.74
C ASP A 108 14.36 -13.08 -8.12
N LYS A 109 13.33 -13.41 -7.32
CA LYS A 109 12.48 -14.59 -7.57
C LYS A 109 11.53 -14.40 -8.74
N PHE A 110 10.91 -13.24 -8.85
CA PHE A 110 9.84 -12.99 -9.83
C PHE A 110 10.28 -12.15 -11.04
N GLY A 111 11.55 -11.73 -11.08
CA GLY A 111 12.15 -11.04 -12.23
C GLY A 111 11.61 -9.62 -12.42
N CYS A 112 11.25 -8.92 -11.35
CA CYS A 112 10.77 -7.54 -11.41
C CYS A 112 11.87 -6.51 -11.06
N GLU A 113 11.59 -5.23 -11.29
CA GLU A 113 12.56 -4.15 -11.02
C GLU A 113 12.78 -3.97 -9.52
N PHE A 114 14.04 -3.75 -9.12
CA PHE A 114 14.43 -3.38 -7.76
C PHE A 114 15.16 -2.04 -7.74
N HIS A 115 14.74 -1.15 -6.85
CA HIS A 115 15.28 0.19 -6.66
C HIS A 115 15.84 0.31 -5.23
N ALA A 116 17.17 0.11 -5.11
CA ALA A 116 17.85 0.08 -3.82
C ALA A 116 17.81 1.43 -3.09
N GLY A 117 17.44 1.42 -1.81
CA GLY A 117 17.43 2.60 -0.95
C GLY A 117 16.35 3.64 -1.28
N GLU A 118 15.47 3.37 -2.24
CA GLU A 118 14.42 4.28 -2.65
C GLU A 118 13.04 3.87 -2.11
N LYS A 119 12.10 4.81 -2.17
CA LYS A 119 10.68 4.61 -1.87
C LYS A 119 9.85 4.84 -3.13
N PRO A 120 8.67 4.18 -3.28
CA PRO A 120 7.87 4.23 -4.50
C PRO A 120 7.15 5.56 -4.75
N TRP A 121 7.34 6.55 -3.89
CA TRP A 121 6.62 7.83 -3.89
C TRP A 121 6.85 8.70 -5.12
N GLY A 122 7.87 8.38 -5.92
CA GLY A 122 8.15 9.04 -7.20
C GLY A 122 7.53 8.37 -8.43
N LEU A 123 6.81 7.25 -8.25
CA LEU A 123 6.13 6.59 -9.37
C LEU A 123 4.96 7.45 -9.88
N GLY A 124 4.91 7.69 -11.17
CA GLY A 124 3.87 8.51 -11.79
C GLY A 124 2.52 7.81 -11.91
N ALA A 125 1.47 8.60 -12.20
CA ALA A 125 0.12 8.10 -12.41
C ALA A 125 -0.02 7.17 -13.64
N ASP A 126 0.97 7.12 -14.52
CA ASP A 126 1.09 6.12 -15.58
C ASP A 126 1.39 4.71 -15.04
N LYS A 127 1.98 4.60 -13.85
CA LYS A 127 2.37 3.35 -13.19
C LYS A 127 1.51 2.99 -11.98
N VAL A 128 1.03 3.99 -11.22
CA VAL A 128 0.34 3.82 -9.94
C VAL A 128 -0.88 4.74 -9.87
N ASP A 129 -1.98 4.25 -9.36
CA ASP A 129 -3.22 5.01 -9.17
C ASP A 129 -3.41 5.44 -7.71
N ILE A 130 -2.91 4.62 -6.77
CA ILE A 130 -3.15 4.76 -5.33
C ILE A 130 -1.84 4.54 -4.57
N MET A 131 -1.51 5.43 -3.64
CA MET A 131 -0.36 5.26 -2.73
C MET A 131 -0.84 5.04 -1.29
N MET A 132 -0.30 4.00 -0.64
CA MET A 132 -0.72 3.55 0.69
C MET A 132 0.49 3.33 1.60
N PRO A 133 0.85 4.29 2.47
CA PRO A 133 1.92 4.10 3.43
C PRO A 133 1.50 3.13 4.55
N CYS A 134 2.18 1.98 4.61
CA CYS A 134 1.91 0.88 5.54
C CYS A 134 3.07 0.59 6.50
N ALA A 135 4.17 1.36 6.43
CA ALA A 135 5.39 1.06 7.18
C ALA A 135 5.30 1.52 8.64
N THR A 136 5.90 2.64 8.94
CA THR A 136 6.04 3.16 10.29
C THR A 136 5.56 4.61 10.38
N GLN A 137 5.49 5.12 11.60
CA GLN A 137 5.25 6.54 11.85
C GLN A 137 6.30 7.39 11.12
N ASN A 138 5.87 8.50 10.51
CA ASN A 138 6.71 9.45 9.77
C ASN A 138 7.47 8.85 8.57
N ASP A 139 6.96 7.79 7.96
CA ASP A 139 7.51 7.20 6.73
C ASP A 139 7.48 8.16 5.53
N VAL A 140 6.47 9.04 5.49
CA VAL A 140 6.28 10.07 4.47
C VAL A 140 6.57 11.45 5.06
N ASN A 141 7.74 11.98 4.75
CA ASN A 141 8.14 13.35 5.09
C ASN A 141 7.79 14.34 3.95
N MET A 142 8.12 15.62 4.12
CA MET A 142 7.86 16.66 3.14
C MET A 142 8.45 16.36 1.75
N ASP A 143 9.66 15.80 1.67
CA ASP A 143 10.28 15.48 0.38
C ASP A 143 9.54 14.34 -0.34
N SER A 144 9.10 13.35 0.42
CA SER A 144 8.22 12.28 -0.08
C SER A 144 6.86 12.84 -0.53
N ALA A 145 6.26 13.74 0.25
CA ALA A 145 4.98 14.38 -0.08
C ALA A 145 5.05 15.20 -1.38
N LYS A 146 6.15 15.92 -1.60
CA LYS A 146 6.38 16.63 -2.87
C LYS A 146 6.47 15.69 -4.07
N LYS A 147 7.12 14.53 -3.91
CA LYS A 147 7.19 13.49 -4.96
C LYS A 147 5.81 12.92 -5.23
N ILE A 148 5.03 12.61 -4.19
CA ILE A 148 3.65 12.13 -4.29
C ILE A 148 2.78 13.15 -5.03
N ALA A 149 2.82 14.42 -4.65
CA ALA A 149 2.07 15.46 -5.32
C ALA A 149 2.47 15.63 -6.79
N ALA A 150 3.78 15.58 -7.09
CA ALA A 150 4.29 15.67 -8.46
C ALA A 150 3.98 14.44 -9.32
N SER A 151 3.69 13.29 -8.72
CA SER A 151 3.37 12.05 -9.44
C SER A 151 2.03 12.08 -10.16
N GLY A 152 1.12 12.98 -9.75
CA GLY A 152 -0.22 13.11 -10.32
C GLY A 152 -1.18 11.99 -9.93
N ILE A 153 -0.88 11.21 -8.88
CA ILE A 153 -1.80 10.19 -8.37
C ILE A 153 -3.07 10.85 -7.82
N LYS A 154 -4.15 10.10 -7.85
CA LYS A 154 -5.47 10.59 -7.44
C LYS A 154 -5.81 10.24 -5.99
N TYR A 155 -5.26 9.14 -5.47
CA TYR A 155 -5.63 8.63 -4.16
C TYR A 155 -4.41 8.36 -3.28
N TYR A 156 -4.47 8.90 -2.06
CA TYR A 156 -3.49 8.68 -1.01
C TYR A 156 -4.21 8.23 0.27
N ILE A 157 -3.90 7.03 0.76
CA ILE A 157 -4.62 6.41 1.89
C ILE A 157 -3.63 5.94 2.94
N GLU A 158 -3.67 6.52 4.11
CA GLU A 158 -2.84 6.10 5.25
C GLU A 158 -3.33 4.76 5.83
N VAL A 159 -2.44 3.80 5.98
CA VAL A 159 -2.71 2.49 6.59
C VAL A 159 -2.05 2.36 7.96
N ALA A 160 -0.79 2.81 8.07
CA ALA A 160 -0.08 2.83 9.34
C ALA A 160 -0.57 3.98 10.26
N ASN A 161 -0.24 3.89 11.52
CA ASN A 161 -0.53 4.95 12.49
C ASN A 161 0.39 6.16 12.22
N MET A 162 -0.18 7.30 11.83
CA MET A 162 0.52 8.56 11.54
C MET A 162 1.77 8.36 10.63
N PRO A 163 1.62 7.75 9.44
CA PRO A 163 2.76 7.49 8.58
C PRO A 163 3.31 8.76 7.91
N THR A 164 2.50 9.81 7.85
CA THR A 164 2.84 11.10 7.24
C THR A 164 3.12 12.13 8.33
N THR A 165 4.20 12.89 8.19
CA THR A 165 4.47 14.02 9.10
C THR A 165 3.38 15.10 8.97
N ASN A 166 3.12 15.86 10.02
CA ASN A 166 2.01 16.83 10.03
C ASN A 166 2.13 17.89 8.93
N ASP A 167 3.33 18.40 8.70
CA ASP A 167 3.61 19.36 7.64
C ASP A 167 3.41 18.78 6.24
N ALA A 168 3.82 17.53 6.03
CA ALA A 168 3.61 16.80 4.79
C ALA A 168 2.12 16.49 4.54
N LEU A 169 1.38 16.15 5.60
CA LEU A 169 -0.05 15.88 5.51
C LEU A 169 -0.83 17.14 5.14
N GLU A 170 -0.51 18.27 5.76
CA GLU A 170 -1.14 19.57 5.40
C GLU A 170 -0.85 19.93 3.95
N PHE A 171 0.41 19.77 3.52
CA PHE A 171 0.81 19.99 2.13
C PHE A 171 0.01 19.12 1.15
N LEU A 172 -0.15 17.82 1.44
CA LEU A 172 -0.91 16.89 0.57
C LEU A 172 -2.40 17.26 0.50
N LYS A 173 -3.02 17.67 1.62
CA LYS A 173 -4.43 18.12 1.65
C LYS A 173 -4.71 19.35 0.78
N GLU A 174 -3.71 20.16 0.52
CA GLU A 174 -3.85 21.34 -0.36
C GLU A 174 -3.80 21.00 -1.85
N GLN A 175 -3.42 19.76 -2.20
CA GLN A 175 -3.33 19.33 -3.60
C GLN A 175 -4.74 19.10 -4.17
N LYS A 176 -5.12 19.87 -5.18
CA LYS A 176 -6.48 19.86 -5.75
C LYS A 176 -6.81 18.62 -6.60
N HIS A 177 -5.82 17.84 -6.97
CA HIS A 177 -6.00 16.63 -7.80
C HIS A 177 -6.10 15.34 -7.01
N MET A 178 -5.87 15.39 -5.72
CA MET A 178 -5.91 14.25 -4.78
C MET A 178 -7.21 14.21 -4.00
#